data_8f716edb8bd708288acd86879d89a038
#
_entry.id   8f716edb8bd708288acd86879d89a038
#
_cell.length_a   1.000
_cell.length_b   1.000
_cell.length_c   1.000
_cell.angle_alpha   90.00
_cell.angle_beta   90.00
_cell.angle_gamma   90.00
#
_symmetry.space_group_name_H-M   'P 1'
#
loop_
_entity.id
_entity.type
_entity.pdbx_description
1 polymer ?
#
loop_
_entity_poly.entity_id
_entity_poly.type
_entity_poly.pdbx_seq_one_letter_code
_entity_poly.pdbx_strand_id
1 'polypeptide(L)'
;AHLAAAQALRPHLDAGRDVAMLNLGDVSIYATAAYLADILAADGYETRMMPGVTSFCAVAARLNTSLTGIDTPLHIVPGGCGALEECLAQPGAKVLMKSGRQLPGVLAALERRGLLERSALVSNCGLPGEQVYADLSVFPREQDAGYFATIIVKED
;
A
#
# COMPACT_ATOMS: atom_id res chain seq x y z
N ALA A 1 17.59 11.66 3.09
CA ALA A 1 17.38 10.98 1.80
C ALA A 1 16.62 11.89 0.84
N HIS A 2 15.40 12.39 1.16
CA HIS A 2 14.54 13.13 0.21
C HIS A 2 15.15 14.46 -0.22
N LEU A 3 15.75 15.24 0.70
CA LEU A 3 16.45 16.48 0.36
C LEU A 3 17.61 16.27 -0.61
N ALA A 4 18.39 15.22 -0.42
CA ALA A 4 19.49 14.90 -1.33
C ALA A 4 18.99 14.53 -2.73
N ALA A 5 17.86 13.80 -2.82
CA ALA A 5 17.23 13.49 -4.09
C ALA A 5 16.72 14.77 -4.78
N ALA A 6 16.05 15.67 -4.05
CA ALA A 6 15.63 16.97 -4.59
C ALA A 6 16.82 17.79 -5.10
N GLN A 7 17.93 17.85 -4.32
CA GLN A 7 19.16 18.53 -4.74
C GLN A 7 19.74 17.98 -6.04
N ALA A 8 19.65 16.66 -6.27
CA ALA A 8 20.12 16.06 -7.51
C ALA A 8 19.24 16.39 -8.73
N LEU A 9 17.95 16.71 -8.51
CA LEU A 9 17.03 17.06 -9.59
C LEU A 9 17.10 18.54 -10.00
N ARG A 10 17.41 19.46 -9.06
CA ARG A 10 17.42 20.92 -9.33
C ARG A 10 18.24 21.32 -10.57
N PRO A 11 19.48 20.84 -10.80
CA PRO A 11 20.24 21.23 -11.97
C PRO A 11 19.58 20.86 -13.31
N HIS A 12 18.76 19.82 -13.31
CA HIS A 12 17.99 19.43 -14.48
C HIS A 12 16.81 20.38 -14.72
N LEU A 13 16.09 20.72 -13.66
CA LEU A 13 14.95 21.64 -13.70
C LEU A 13 15.41 23.08 -14.03
N ASP A 14 16.50 23.55 -13.43
CA ASP A 14 17.10 24.87 -13.73
C ASP A 14 17.56 24.99 -15.20
N ALA A 15 17.93 23.88 -15.81
CA ALA A 15 18.26 23.80 -17.22
C ALA A 15 17.02 23.72 -18.15
N GLY A 16 15.81 23.90 -17.61
CA GLY A 16 14.54 23.86 -18.34
C GLY A 16 14.15 22.47 -18.85
N ARG A 17 14.65 21.41 -18.22
CA ARG A 17 14.32 20.03 -18.58
C ARG A 17 13.19 19.50 -17.71
N ASP A 18 12.27 18.78 -18.31
CA ASP A 18 11.27 18.00 -17.58
C ASP A 18 11.92 16.76 -16.95
N VAL A 19 11.49 16.44 -15.73
CA VAL A 19 11.92 15.25 -14.99
C VAL A 19 10.71 14.41 -14.65
N ALA A 20 10.70 13.14 -15.06
CA ALA A 20 9.68 12.18 -14.69
C ALA A 20 10.21 11.25 -13.60
N MET A 21 9.53 11.23 -12.43
CA MET A 21 9.79 10.25 -11.38
C MET A 21 8.80 9.09 -11.51
N LEU A 22 9.31 7.92 -11.86
CA LEU A 22 8.49 6.71 -11.96
C LEU A 22 8.22 6.15 -10.56
N ASN A 23 6.96 5.79 -10.31
CA ASN A 23 6.51 5.20 -9.07
C ASN A 23 5.73 3.91 -9.35
N LEU A 24 5.92 2.89 -8.54
CA LEU A 24 5.12 1.67 -8.61
C LEU A 24 3.82 1.87 -7.83
N GLY A 25 2.67 1.71 -8.48
CA GLY A 25 1.36 1.99 -7.88
C GLY A 25 0.88 3.42 -8.14
N ASP A 26 0.16 4.00 -7.21
CA ASP A 26 -0.33 5.37 -7.28
C ASP A 26 0.53 6.31 -6.42
N VAL A 27 0.84 7.48 -6.96
CA VAL A 27 1.74 8.45 -6.30
C VAL A 27 1.12 9.15 -5.11
N SER A 28 -0.20 9.11 -4.95
CA SER A 28 -0.92 9.76 -3.85
C SER A 28 -1.08 8.91 -2.60
N ILE A 29 -0.79 7.59 -2.69
CA ILE A 29 -0.99 6.65 -1.58
C ILE A 29 0.36 6.12 -1.07
N TYR A 30 0.81 6.64 0.08
CA TYR A 30 2.04 6.21 0.78
C TYR A 30 3.29 6.18 -0.11
N ALA A 31 3.36 7.05 -1.12
CA ALA A 31 4.46 7.11 -2.06
C ALA A 31 5.55 8.10 -1.63
N THR A 32 6.80 7.71 -1.74
CA THR A 32 7.96 8.59 -1.49
C THR A 32 8.01 9.76 -2.47
N ALA A 33 7.44 9.60 -3.68
CA ALA A 33 7.38 10.64 -4.69
C ALA A 33 6.66 11.91 -4.22
N ALA A 34 5.63 11.76 -3.36
CA ALA A 34 4.88 12.90 -2.82
C ALA A 34 5.80 13.84 -2.01
N TYR A 35 6.65 13.30 -1.12
CA TYR A 35 7.60 14.12 -0.34
C TYR A 35 8.58 14.86 -1.23
N LEU A 36 8.98 14.27 -2.34
CA LEU A 36 9.90 14.91 -3.28
C LEU A 36 9.22 16.02 -4.06
N ALA A 37 7.98 15.78 -4.49
CA ALA A 37 7.15 16.80 -5.15
C ALA A 37 6.92 18.01 -4.24
N ASP A 38 6.59 17.78 -2.96
CA ASP A 38 6.39 18.87 -1.98
C ASP A 38 7.65 19.73 -1.79
N ILE A 39 8.84 19.10 -1.71
CA ILE A 39 10.11 19.82 -1.59
C ILE A 39 10.36 20.69 -2.83
N LEU A 40 10.19 20.12 -4.02
CA LEU A 40 10.42 20.84 -5.27
C LEU A 40 9.38 21.96 -5.50
N ALA A 41 8.12 21.73 -5.13
CA ALA A 41 7.08 22.75 -5.18
C ALA A 41 7.38 23.92 -4.23
N ALA A 42 7.89 23.64 -3.02
CA ALA A 42 8.33 24.67 -2.08
C ALA A 42 9.53 25.49 -2.61
N ASP A 43 10.36 24.90 -3.46
CA ASP A 43 11.45 25.60 -4.16
C ASP A 43 10.97 26.41 -5.38
N GLY A 44 9.68 26.34 -5.73
CA GLY A 44 9.07 27.10 -6.83
C GLY A 44 9.00 26.37 -8.17
N TYR A 45 9.34 25.07 -8.23
CA TYR A 45 9.18 24.28 -9.45
C TYR A 45 7.73 23.81 -9.62
N GLU A 46 7.23 23.80 -10.85
CA GLU A 46 5.94 23.18 -11.15
C GLU A 46 6.04 21.65 -10.99
N THR A 47 5.12 21.07 -10.23
CA THR A 47 5.04 19.62 -10.03
C THR A 47 3.65 19.12 -10.41
N ARG A 48 3.59 17.92 -10.98
CA ARG A 48 2.33 17.24 -11.34
C ARG A 48 2.36 15.79 -10.88
N MET A 49 1.28 15.36 -10.25
CA MET A 49 1.03 13.94 -9.98
C MET A 49 0.18 13.36 -11.10
N MET A 50 0.65 12.25 -11.69
CA MET A 50 -0.13 11.47 -12.64
C MET A 50 -0.71 10.27 -11.91
N PRO A 51 -2.04 10.02 -11.97
CA PRO A 51 -2.66 8.91 -11.26
C PRO A 51 -2.20 7.57 -11.83
N GLY A 52 -2.10 6.59 -10.95
CA GLY A 52 -1.76 5.22 -11.28
C GLY A 52 -2.79 4.23 -10.72
N VAL A 53 -2.53 2.94 -10.89
CA VAL A 53 -3.33 1.89 -10.26
C VAL A 53 -2.74 1.60 -8.88
N THR A 54 -3.52 1.79 -7.82
CA THR A 54 -3.09 1.47 -6.45
C THR A 54 -2.84 -0.03 -6.29
N SER A 55 -1.89 -0.41 -5.43
CA SER A 55 -1.57 -1.83 -5.21
C SER A 55 -2.78 -2.64 -4.76
N PHE A 56 -3.65 -2.08 -3.93
CA PHE A 56 -4.84 -2.78 -3.45
C PHE A 56 -5.91 -2.97 -4.53
N CYS A 57 -6.03 -2.05 -5.50
CA CYS A 57 -6.88 -2.26 -6.67
C CYS A 57 -6.32 -3.36 -7.58
N ALA A 58 -5.00 -3.40 -7.77
CA ALA A 58 -4.34 -4.46 -8.51
C ALA A 58 -4.53 -5.82 -7.82
N VAL A 59 -4.39 -5.86 -6.49
CA VAL A 59 -4.61 -7.07 -5.68
C VAL A 59 -6.07 -7.53 -5.74
N ALA A 60 -7.04 -6.63 -5.66
CA ALA A 60 -8.46 -6.96 -5.79
C ALA A 60 -8.76 -7.57 -7.17
N ALA A 61 -8.23 -6.97 -8.23
CA ALA A 61 -8.35 -7.50 -9.59
C ALA A 61 -7.67 -8.89 -9.71
N ARG A 62 -6.48 -9.08 -9.11
CA ARG A 62 -5.77 -10.35 -9.10
C ARG A 62 -6.56 -11.47 -8.38
N LEU A 63 -7.27 -11.11 -7.32
CA LEU A 63 -8.15 -12.00 -6.58
C LEU A 63 -9.54 -12.16 -7.20
N ASN A 64 -9.82 -11.44 -8.29
CA ASN A 64 -11.12 -11.34 -8.95
C ASN A 64 -12.25 -11.02 -7.95
N THR A 65 -12.04 -9.99 -7.12
CA THR A 65 -12.98 -9.61 -6.06
C THR A 65 -13.13 -8.10 -5.97
N SER A 66 -14.31 -7.63 -5.54
CA SER A 66 -14.48 -6.24 -5.12
C SER A 66 -13.79 -6.01 -3.77
N LEU A 67 -13.26 -4.81 -3.56
CA LEU A 67 -12.71 -4.39 -2.25
C LEU A 67 -13.82 -4.22 -1.22
N THR A 68 -14.96 -3.67 -1.64
CA THR A 68 -16.06 -3.33 -0.75
C THR A 68 -17.38 -3.26 -1.54
N GLY A 69 -18.50 -3.31 -0.85
CA GLY A 69 -19.83 -3.05 -1.41
C GLY A 69 -20.10 -1.55 -1.56
N ILE A 70 -21.24 -1.22 -2.19
CA ILE A 70 -21.64 0.17 -2.47
C ILE A 70 -21.93 0.98 -1.18
N ASP A 71 -22.40 0.31 -0.14
CA ASP A 71 -22.82 0.91 1.13
C ASP A 71 -21.84 0.60 2.28
N THR A 72 -20.71 0.00 1.97
CA THR A 72 -19.73 -0.47 2.96
C THR A 72 -18.48 0.40 2.93
N PRO A 73 -18.05 0.99 4.07
CA PRO A 73 -16.82 1.77 4.15
C PRO A 73 -15.59 0.94 3.77
N LEU A 74 -14.59 1.61 3.19
CA LEU A 74 -13.27 1.04 2.94
C LEU A 74 -12.21 1.80 3.74
N HIS A 75 -11.48 1.11 4.60
CA HIS A 75 -10.40 1.68 5.39
C HIS A 75 -9.04 1.26 4.82
N ILE A 76 -8.18 2.23 4.52
CA ILE A 76 -6.81 1.98 4.06
C ILE A 76 -5.88 2.26 5.23
N VAL A 77 -5.20 1.23 5.73
CA VAL A 77 -4.47 1.26 6.99
C VAL A 77 -3.03 0.79 6.78
N PRO A 78 -2.02 1.55 7.24
CA PRO A 78 -0.66 1.03 7.30
C PRO A 78 -0.58 -0.08 8.36
N GLY A 79 -0.04 -1.25 8.01
CA GLY A 79 0.06 -2.40 8.93
C GLY A 79 0.90 -2.14 10.19
N GLY A 80 1.77 -1.14 10.14
CA GLY A 80 2.58 -0.69 11.28
C GLY A 80 1.96 0.47 12.08
N CYS A 81 0.70 0.84 11.86
CA CYS A 81 0.08 1.90 12.64
C CYS A 81 -0.21 1.42 14.07
N GLY A 82 0.02 2.28 15.07
CA GLY A 82 -0.23 1.96 16.47
C GLY A 82 -1.69 1.70 16.83
N ALA A 83 -2.63 2.06 15.94
CA ALA A 83 -4.08 1.92 16.10
C ALA A 83 -4.67 0.77 15.27
N LEU A 84 -3.87 -0.24 14.90
CA LEU A 84 -4.33 -1.34 14.04
C LEU A 84 -5.55 -2.05 14.62
N GLU A 85 -5.55 -2.36 15.91
CA GLU A 85 -6.66 -3.03 16.59
C GLU A 85 -7.96 -2.21 16.55
N GLU A 86 -7.85 -0.90 16.71
CA GLU A 86 -8.97 0.03 16.65
C GLU A 86 -9.51 0.12 15.20
N CYS A 87 -8.61 0.18 14.21
CA CYS A 87 -8.98 0.19 12.80
C CYS A 87 -9.68 -1.12 12.39
N LEU A 88 -9.19 -2.26 12.87
CA LEU A 88 -9.83 -3.56 12.61
C LEU A 88 -11.21 -3.70 13.28
N ALA A 89 -11.46 -2.96 14.37
CA ALA A 89 -12.76 -2.94 15.06
C ALA A 89 -13.83 -2.14 14.31
N GLN A 90 -13.43 -1.22 13.43
CA GLN A 90 -14.40 -0.40 12.69
C GLN A 90 -15.18 -1.27 11.70
N PRO A 91 -16.49 -1.01 11.46
CA PRO A 91 -17.22 -1.67 10.39
C PRO A 91 -16.63 -1.30 9.03
N GLY A 92 -16.75 -2.21 8.06
CA GLY A 92 -16.28 -2.01 6.70
C GLY A 92 -15.08 -2.86 6.32
N ALA A 93 -14.80 -2.91 5.02
CA ALA A 93 -13.64 -3.61 4.48
C ALA A 93 -12.33 -2.86 4.81
N LYS A 94 -11.22 -3.58 4.92
CA LYS A 94 -9.90 -2.98 5.20
C LYS A 94 -8.89 -3.41 4.16
N VAL A 95 -8.02 -2.48 3.83
CA VAL A 95 -6.77 -2.71 3.10
C VAL A 95 -5.61 -2.44 4.04
N LEU A 96 -4.80 -3.44 4.33
CA LEU A 96 -3.60 -3.28 5.13
C LEU A 96 -2.40 -3.22 4.20
N MET A 97 -1.73 -2.07 4.20
CA MET A 97 -0.56 -1.81 3.37
C MET A 97 0.71 -1.75 4.22
N LYS A 98 1.87 -1.96 3.57
CA LYS A 98 3.18 -1.88 4.25
C LYS A 98 3.29 -2.79 5.48
N SER A 99 2.66 -3.96 5.40
CA SER A 99 2.58 -4.91 6.51
C SER A 99 3.80 -5.83 6.62
N GLY A 100 4.69 -5.89 5.63
CA GLY A 100 5.75 -6.90 5.52
C GLY A 100 6.54 -7.11 6.81
N ARG A 101 7.12 -6.06 7.38
CA ARG A 101 7.90 -6.17 8.64
C ARG A 101 7.04 -6.45 9.87
N GLN A 102 5.79 -6.06 9.86
CA GLN A 102 4.84 -6.21 10.96
C GLN A 102 3.88 -7.38 10.74
N LEU A 103 4.09 -8.18 9.69
CA LEU A 103 3.17 -9.25 9.31
C LEU A 103 2.80 -10.20 10.47
N PRO A 104 3.72 -10.67 11.31
CA PRO A 104 3.35 -11.50 12.46
C PRO A 104 2.36 -10.82 13.41
N GLY A 105 2.56 -9.54 13.70
CA GLY A 105 1.65 -8.75 14.53
C GLY A 105 0.29 -8.53 13.87
N VAL A 106 0.27 -8.29 12.56
CA VAL A 106 -0.96 -8.14 11.78
C VAL A 106 -1.75 -9.45 11.76
N LEU A 107 -1.09 -10.59 11.50
CA LEU A 107 -1.74 -11.90 11.52
C LEU A 107 -2.32 -12.23 12.91
N ALA A 108 -1.59 -11.94 13.98
CA ALA A 108 -2.07 -12.12 15.34
C ALA A 108 -3.28 -11.23 15.66
N ALA A 109 -3.32 -10.00 15.15
CA ALA A 109 -4.46 -9.10 15.31
C ALA A 109 -5.69 -9.60 14.56
N LEU A 110 -5.51 -10.06 13.32
CA LEU A 110 -6.59 -10.68 12.51
C LEU A 110 -7.11 -11.96 13.17
N GLU A 111 -6.23 -12.79 13.71
CA GLU A 111 -6.59 -14.04 14.39
C GLU A 111 -7.45 -13.79 15.63
N ARG A 112 -7.03 -12.85 16.50
CA ARG A 112 -7.81 -12.48 17.71
C ARG A 112 -9.23 -12.03 17.39
N ARG A 113 -9.45 -11.50 16.17
CA ARG A 113 -10.75 -11.01 15.71
C ARG A 113 -11.51 -12.00 14.84
N GLY A 114 -10.95 -13.20 14.58
CA GLY A 114 -11.57 -14.19 13.71
C GLY A 114 -11.66 -13.74 12.25
N LEU A 115 -10.72 -12.91 11.79
CA LEU A 115 -10.74 -12.31 10.45
C LEU A 115 -9.82 -13.01 9.44
N LEU A 116 -9.05 -14.04 9.83
CA LEU A 116 -8.08 -14.68 8.94
C LEU A 116 -8.73 -15.29 7.69
N GLU A 117 -9.84 -16.02 7.84
CA GLU A 117 -10.56 -16.67 6.74
C GLU A 117 -11.19 -15.66 5.76
N ARG A 118 -11.39 -14.42 6.22
CA ARG A 118 -11.92 -13.31 5.41
C ARG A 118 -10.84 -12.40 4.87
N SER A 119 -9.58 -12.74 5.13
CA SER A 119 -8.42 -11.95 4.75
C SER A 119 -7.65 -12.67 3.64
N ALA A 120 -7.29 -11.91 2.62
CA ALA A 120 -6.43 -12.36 1.55
C ALA A 120 -5.16 -11.53 1.51
N LEU A 121 -4.04 -12.15 1.13
CA LEU A 121 -2.75 -11.49 0.93
C LEU A 121 -2.24 -11.77 -0.47
N VAL A 122 -1.79 -10.73 -1.14
CA VAL A 122 -0.98 -10.86 -2.35
C VAL A 122 0.32 -10.09 -2.15
N SER A 123 1.42 -10.76 -2.36
CA SER A 123 2.74 -10.13 -2.42
C SER A 123 3.26 -10.10 -3.85
N ASN A 124 4.06 -9.06 -4.17
CA ASN A 124 4.61 -8.85 -5.51
C ASN A 124 3.54 -8.92 -6.62
N CYS A 125 2.35 -8.39 -6.41
CA CYS A 125 1.25 -8.46 -7.37
C CYS A 125 1.68 -7.94 -8.76
N GLY A 126 1.56 -8.79 -9.77
CA GLY A 126 1.98 -8.50 -11.14
C GLY A 126 3.50 -8.45 -11.38
N LEU A 127 4.31 -8.85 -10.40
CA LEU A 127 5.77 -8.88 -10.48
C LEU A 127 6.30 -10.32 -10.40
N PRO A 128 7.56 -10.56 -10.80
CA PRO A 128 8.21 -11.85 -10.54
C PRO A 128 8.17 -12.22 -9.05
N GLY A 129 7.84 -13.47 -8.75
CA GLY A 129 7.72 -13.95 -7.38
C GLY A 129 6.37 -13.59 -6.72
N GLU A 130 5.35 -13.29 -7.49
CA GLU A 130 3.98 -13.12 -6.98
C GLU A 130 3.55 -14.33 -6.15
N GLN A 131 2.98 -14.06 -4.98
CA GLN A 131 2.35 -15.06 -4.12
C GLN A 131 0.94 -14.62 -3.78
N VAL A 132 0.00 -15.54 -3.83
CA VAL A 132 -1.43 -15.27 -3.60
C VAL A 132 -1.96 -16.23 -2.53
N TYR A 133 -2.49 -15.65 -1.47
CA TYR A 133 -3.18 -16.36 -0.40
C TYR A 133 -4.59 -15.77 -0.30
N ALA A 134 -5.57 -16.51 -0.81
CA ALA A 134 -6.98 -16.08 -0.77
C ALA A 134 -7.61 -16.20 0.63
N ASP A 135 -6.97 -16.95 1.50
CA ASP A 135 -7.36 -17.20 2.89
C ASP A 135 -6.09 -17.17 3.75
N LEU A 136 -6.03 -16.27 4.71
CA LEU A 136 -4.87 -16.14 5.60
C LEU A 136 -4.85 -17.14 6.76
N SER A 137 -5.91 -17.92 6.96
CA SER A 137 -5.90 -19.00 7.95
C SER A 137 -4.89 -20.10 7.60
N VAL A 138 -4.60 -20.26 6.29
CA VAL A 138 -3.63 -21.24 5.77
C VAL A 138 -2.25 -20.63 5.48
N PHE A 139 -2.04 -19.34 5.80
CA PHE A 139 -0.75 -18.68 5.55
C PHE A 139 0.33 -19.25 6.49
N PRO A 140 1.51 -19.64 5.95
CA PRO A 140 2.63 -20.15 6.77
C PRO A 140 3.17 -19.05 7.69
N ARG A 141 3.05 -19.24 9.02
CA ARG A 141 3.35 -18.20 10.03
C ARG A 141 4.80 -17.71 10.04
N GLU A 142 5.73 -18.52 9.56
CA GLU A 142 7.17 -18.20 9.51
C GLU A 142 7.59 -17.61 8.17
N GLN A 143 6.67 -17.49 7.22
CA GLN A 143 6.96 -16.99 5.88
C GLN A 143 6.99 -15.48 5.87
N ASP A 144 8.04 -14.91 5.28
CA ASP A 144 8.10 -13.49 4.94
C ASP A 144 7.28 -13.23 3.67
N ALA A 145 6.31 -12.33 3.75
CA ALA A 145 5.53 -11.90 2.61
C ALA A 145 6.22 -10.81 1.76
N GLY A 146 7.37 -10.33 2.22
CA GLY A 146 8.14 -9.30 1.53
C GLY A 146 7.56 -7.89 1.66
N TYR A 147 8.28 -6.94 1.05
CA TYR A 147 7.96 -5.52 1.15
C TYR A 147 6.65 -5.14 0.45
N PHE A 148 6.34 -5.78 -0.68
CA PHE A 148 5.16 -5.47 -1.50
C PHE A 148 3.95 -6.34 -1.15
N ALA A 149 3.74 -6.63 0.14
CA ALA A 149 2.57 -7.35 0.61
C ALA A 149 1.40 -6.38 0.86
N THR A 150 0.23 -6.72 0.31
CA THR A 150 -1.04 -6.04 0.56
C THR A 150 -2.05 -7.07 1.04
N ILE A 151 -2.73 -6.76 2.14
CA ILE A 151 -3.79 -7.59 2.71
C ILE A 151 -5.13 -6.90 2.48
N ILE A 152 -6.12 -7.67 2.04
CA ILE A 152 -7.52 -7.24 1.97
C ILE A 152 -8.29 -8.02 3.03
N VAL A 153 -9.00 -7.32 3.90
CA VAL A 153 -9.92 -7.87 4.90
C VAL A 153 -11.34 -7.53 4.47
N LYS A 154 -12.13 -8.53 4.18
CA LYS A 154 -13.52 -8.35 3.75
C LYS A 154 -14.45 -8.23 4.96
N GLU A 155 -15.48 -7.43 4.81
CA GLU A 155 -16.66 -7.49 5.67
C GLU A 155 -17.63 -8.56 5.15
N ASP A 156 -18.51 -9.03 6.02
CA ASP A 156 -19.59 -9.96 5.67
C ASP A 156 -20.59 -9.35 4.69
#